data_e8fd8dd859a3851ca4c712e5563c9521
#
_entry.id   e8fd8dd859a3851ca4c712e5563c9521
#
_cell.length_a   1.000
_cell.length_b   1.000
_cell.length_c   1.000
_cell.angle_alpha   90.00
_cell.angle_beta   90.00
_cell.angle_gamma   90.00
#
_symmetry.space_group_name_H-M   'P 1'
#
loop_
_entity.id
_entity.type
_entity.pdbx_description
1 polymer ?
#
loop_
_entity_poly.entity_id
_entity_poly.type
_entity_poly.pdbx_seq_one_letter_code
_entity_poly.pdbx_strand_id
1 'polypeptide(L)'
;MDLLSVPTILQNAAILTVILALSGYFITSLSTQMLARRRDKLRLVNKRLNEFYGPLYVASEAGDIAYRTLLKRQGKQRSEPIRDEEMKEWVLWMTTIFMPLNDIREKVIIEKAHLIIEERMPQCLLDFVTHVVGYKAVMAKWAEGEYTERRSTIGWPPEFDVYVKRSYAALKAEQTSLLHSGTWRLYHRLFHGKAK
;
A
#
# COMPACT_ATOMS: atom_id res chain seq x y z
N MET A 1 -9.74 -25.67 71.65
CA MET A 1 -9.94 -24.55 70.73
C MET A 1 -8.63 -24.29 70.02
N ASP A 2 -8.60 -24.69 68.73
CA ASP A 2 -7.36 -24.86 67.94
C ASP A 2 -6.67 -23.52 67.58
N LEU A 3 -5.60 -23.23 68.29
CA LEU A 3 -4.66 -22.13 67.95
C LEU A 3 -3.81 -22.47 66.74
N LEU A 4 -3.98 -23.62 66.12
CA LEU A 4 -3.22 -24.09 64.95
C LEU A 4 -3.83 -23.68 63.60
N SER A 5 -5.04 -23.13 63.56
CA SER A 5 -5.73 -22.78 62.31
C SER A 5 -5.39 -21.38 61.76
N VAL A 6 -4.99 -20.45 62.64
CA VAL A 6 -4.68 -19.05 62.27
C VAL A 6 -3.45 -18.91 61.34
N PRO A 7 -2.31 -19.59 61.58
CA PRO A 7 -1.16 -19.49 60.69
C PRO A 7 -1.41 -20.05 59.29
N THR A 8 -2.23 -21.10 59.17
CA THR A 8 -2.56 -21.72 57.87
C THR A 8 -3.45 -20.82 57.01
N ILE A 9 -4.39 -20.11 57.63
CA ILE A 9 -5.27 -19.16 56.91
C ILE A 9 -4.46 -17.96 56.40
N LEU A 10 -3.56 -17.41 57.21
CA LEU A 10 -2.67 -16.30 56.82
C LEU A 10 -1.71 -16.71 55.72
N GLN A 11 -1.18 -17.95 55.78
CA GLN A 11 -0.27 -18.47 54.77
C GLN A 11 -0.98 -18.68 53.40
N ASN A 12 -2.21 -19.20 53.42
CA ASN A 12 -3.03 -19.34 52.22
C ASN A 12 -3.44 -17.98 51.60
N ALA A 13 -3.75 -17.00 52.44
CA ALA A 13 -4.06 -15.64 51.98
C ALA A 13 -2.84 -14.97 51.30
N ALA A 14 -1.65 -15.13 51.86
CA ALA A 14 -0.42 -14.64 51.28
C ALA A 14 -0.11 -15.28 49.92
N ILE A 15 -0.27 -16.59 49.79
CA ILE A 15 -0.10 -17.31 48.50
C ILE A 15 -1.10 -16.82 47.48
N LEU A 16 -2.37 -16.66 47.84
CA LEU A 16 -3.40 -16.16 46.95
C LEU A 16 -3.09 -14.76 46.45
N THR A 17 -2.60 -13.87 47.34
CA THR A 17 -2.20 -12.49 46.98
C THR A 17 -1.05 -12.49 45.97
N VAL A 18 -0.04 -13.33 46.15
CA VAL A 18 1.07 -13.47 45.19
C VAL A 18 0.58 -13.99 43.85
N ILE A 19 -0.30 -14.99 43.82
CA ILE A 19 -0.87 -15.50 42.55
C ILE A 19 -1.66 -14.42 41.82
N LEU A 20 -2.48 -13.64 42.52
CA LEU A 20 -3.25 -12.54 41.94
C LEU A 20 -2.33 -11.43 41.39
N ALA A 21 -1.29 -11.07 42.14
CA ALA A 21 -0.31 -10.07 41.71
C ALA A 21 0.44 -10.52 40.45
N LEU A 22 0.91 -11.77 40.43
CA LEU A 22 1.57 -12.34 39.25
C LEU A 22 0.64 -12.42 38.06
N SER A 23 -0.60 -12.88 38.26
CA SER A 23 -1.61 -12.93 37.19
C SER A 23 -1.91 -11.55 36.64
N GLY A 24 -2.07 -10.52 37.46
CA GLY A 24 -2.26 -9.15 37.05
C GLY A 24 -1.07 -8.60 36.25
N TYR A 25 0.16 -8.88 36.70
CA TYR A 25 1.38 -8.53 35.99
C TYR A 25 1.45 -9.18 34.60
N PHE A 26 1.19 -10.49 34.49
CA PHE A 26 1.19 -11.19 33.21
C PHE A 26 0.14 -10.63 32.25
N ILE A 27 -1.10 -10.40 32.70
CA ILE A 27 -2.17 -9.84 31.87
C ILE A 27 -1.78 -8.46 31.36
N THR A 28 -1.25 -7.61 32.23
CA THR A 28 -0.82 -6.25 31.87
C THR A 28 0.34 -6.28 30.87
N SER A 29 1.33 -7.14 31.12
CA SER A 29 2.50 -7.29 30.23
C SER A 29 2.08 -7.78 28.85
N LEU A 30 1.23 -8.82 28.76
CA LEU A 30 0.72 -9.32 27.48
C LEU A 30 -0.10 -8.25 26.74
N SER A 31 -0.96 -7.54 27.43
CA SER A 31 -1.79 -6.46 26.86
C SER A 31 -0.91 -5.35 26.30
N THR A 32 0.12 -4.93 27.03
CA THR A 32 1.07 -3.90 26.59
C THR A 32 1.84 -4.33 25.36
N GLN A 33 2.33 -5.58 25.32
CA GLN A 33 3.02 -6.12 24.16
C GLN A 33 2.11 -6.21 22.92
N MET A 34 0.86 -6.65 23.09
CA MET A 34 -0.11 -6.69 21.99
C MET A 34 -0.41 -5.30 21.43
N LEU A 35 -0.57 -4.31 22.31
CA LEU A 35 -0.77 -2.93 21.90
C LEU A 35 0.45 -2.35 21.17
N ALA A 36 1.66 -2.62 21.65
CA ALA A 36 2.90 -2.20 21.00
C ALA A 36 3.02 -2.79 19.59
N ARG A 37 2.87 -4.11 19.45
CA ARG A 37 2.90 -4.80 18.13
C ARG A 37 1.86 -4.23 17.16
N ARG A 38 0.66 -3.93 17.66
CA ARG A 38 -0.41 -3.34 16.84
C ARG A 38 -0.04 -1.93 16.38
N ARG A 39 0.52 -1.10 17.25
CA ARG A 39 0.99 0.25 16.90
C ARG A 39 2.09 0.19 15.85
N ASP A 40 3.05 -0.72 16.01
CA ASP A 40 4.15 -0.89 15.07
C ASP A 40 3.65 -1.38 13.70
N LYS A 41 2.71 -2.32 13.70
CA LYS A 41 2.07 -2.79 12.47
C LYS A 41 1.31 -1.67 11.76
N LEU A 42 0.52 -0.87 12.50
CA LEU A 42 -0.19 0.28 11.93
C LEU A 42 0.77 1.34 11.38
N ARG A 43 1.89 1.59 12.08
CA ARG A 43 2.93 2.50 11.61
C ARG A 43 3.54 2.03 10.29
N LEU A 44 3.85 0.73 10.17
CA LEU A 44 4.38 0.15 8.94
C LEU A 44 3.38 0.22 7.79
N VAL A 45 2.12 -0.13 8.03
CA VAL A 45 1.04 -0.02 7.02
C VAL A 45 0.88 1.42 6.55
N ASN A 46 0.85 2.38 7.47
CA ASN A 46 0.78 3.80 7.13
C ASN A 46 1.98 4.26 6.31
N LYS A 47 3.18 3.83 6.68
CA LYS A 47 4.40 4.14 5.93
C LYS A 47 4.33 3.61 4.49
N ARG A 48 3.92 2.35 4.31
CA ARG A 48 3.71 1.73 2.99
C ARG A 48 2.67 2.48 2.15
N LEU A 49 1.55 2.83 2.76
CA LEU A 49 0.50 3.60 2.09
C LEU A 49 0.97 5.00 1.69
N ASN A 50 1.64 5.72 2.58
CA ASN A 50 2.00 7.11 2.35
C ASN A 50 3.19 7.27 1.40
N GLU A 51 4.18 6.36 1.49
CA GLU A 51 5.46 6.54 0.79
C GLU A 51 5.62 5.66 -0.45
N PHE A 52 4.83 4.61 -0.62
CA PHE A 52 4.96 3.67 -1.75
C PHE A 52 3.64 3.49 -2.50
N TYR A 53 2.69 2.75 -1.93
CA TYR A 53 1.49 2.33 -2.66
C TYR A 53 0.50 3.45 -2.95
N GLY A 54 0.39 4.46 -2.09
CA GLY A 54 -0.46 5.63 -2.31
C GLY A 54 -0.01 6.48 -3.49
N PRO A 55 1.25 6.95 -3.53
CA PRO A 55 1.78 7.67 -4.69
C PRO A 55 1.69 6.87 -5.99
N LEU A 56 2.01 5.56 -5.99
CA LEU A 56 1.86 4.71 -7.17
C LEU A 56 0.40 4.63 -7.62
N TYR A 57 -0.53 4.41 -6.70
CA TYR A 57 -1.95 4.31 -7.00
C TYR A 57 -2.49 5.60 -7.61
N VAL A 58 -2.22 6.75 -6.99
CA VAL A 58 -2.70 8.05 -7.47
C VAL A 58 -2.13 8.37 -8.85
N ALA A 59 -0.83 8.16 -9.06
CA ALA A 59 -0.20 8.41 -10.35
C ALA A 59 -0.73 7.44 -11.44
N SER A 60 -1.04 6.18 -11.08
CA SER A 60 -1.63 5.21 -12.01
C SER A 60 -3.06 5.58 -12.41
N GLU A 61 -3.90 5.96 -11.45
CA GLU A 61 -5.28 6.38 -11.76
C GLU A 61 -5.29 7.68 -12.60
N ALA A 62 -4.45 8.66 -12.24
CA ALA A 62 -4.33 9.90 -13.00
C ALA A 62 -3.86 9.64 -14.45
N GLY A 63 -2.87 8.77 -14.63
CA GLY A 63 -2.37 8.39 -15.95
C GLY A 63 -3.42 7.65 -16.79
N ASP A 64 -4.18 6.73 -16.19
CA ASP A 64 -5.24 6.01 -16.90
C ASP A 64 -6.41 6.93 -17.29
N ILE A 65 -6.80 7.87 -16.43
CA ILE A 65 -7.81 8.88 -16.74
C ILE A 65 -7.32 9.77 -17.89
N ALA A 66 -6.10 10.26 -17.82
CA ALA A 66 -5.49 11.10 -18.86
C ALA A 66 -5.45 10.35 -20.21
N TYR A 67 -5.00 9.09 -20.21
CA TYR A 67 -4.90 8.28 -21.41
C TYR A 67 -6.29 8.01 -22.04
N ARG A 68 -7.28 7.65 -21.23
CA ARG A 68 -8.66 7.48 -21.72
C ARG A 68 -9.23 8.79 -22.28
N THR A 69 -8.89 9.91 -21.67
CA THR A 69 -9.33 11.24 -22.15
C THR A 69 -8.72 11.56 -23.52
N LEU A 70 -7.42 11.28 -23.70
CA LEU A 70 -6.75 11.46 -25.00
C LEU A 70 -7.39 10.57 -26.07
N LEU A 71 -7.59 9.28 -25.78
CA LEU A 71 -8.21 8.34 -26.72
C LEU A 71 -9.64 8.79 -27.12
N LYS A 72 -10.45 9.20 -26.14
CA LYS A 72 -11.82 9.70 -26.40
C LYS A 72 -11.79 10.95 -27.31
N ARG A 73 -10.86 11.86 -27.07
CA ARG A 73 -10.68 13.08 -27.88
C ARG A 73 -10.29 12.73 -29.32
N GLN A 74 -9.48 11.68 -29.51
CA GLN A 74 -9.04 11.22 -30.84
C GLN A 74 -10.04 10.25 -31.49
N GLY A 75 -11.13 9.86 -30.81
CA GLY A 75 -12.07 8.87 -31.30
C GLY A 75 -11.47 7.46 -31.45
N LYS A 76 -10.49 7.10 -30.60
CA LYS A 76 -9.67 5.89 -30.72
C LYS A 76 -9.86 4.90 -29.60
N GLN A 77 -9.49 3.66 -29.91
CA GLN A 77 -9.33 2.60 -28.91
C GLN A 77 -7.84 2.43 -28.51
N ARG A 78 -7.62 1.79 -27.37
CA ARG A 78 -6.27 1.62 -26.77
C ARG A 78 -5.27 0.90 -27.67
N SER A 79 -5.73 -0.02 -28.52
CA SER A 79 -4.91 -0.84 -29.41
C SER A 79 -4.53 -0.17 -30.72
N GLU A 80 -5.17 0.96 -31.06
CA GLU A 80 -4.94 1.61 -32.34
C GLU A 80 -3.56 2.29 -32.43
N PRO A 81 -2.88 2.23 -33.59
CA PRO A 81 -1.60 2.89 -33.79
C PRO A 81 -1.74 4.41 -33.81
N ILE A 82 -0.68 5.11 -33.44
CA ILE A 82 -0.61 6.57 -33.54
C ILE A 82 -0.39 6.93 -35.01
N ARG A 83 -1.26 7.76 -35.59
CA ARG A 83 -1.16 8.25 -36.95
C ARG A 83 -0.24 9.45 -37.05
N ASP A 84 0.21 9.83 -38.26
CA ASP A 84 1.14 10.95 -38.46
C ASP A 84 0.55 12.28 -37.99
N GLU A 85 -0.72 12.54 -38.29
CA GLU A 85 -1.44 13.72 -37.84
C GLU A 85 -1.59 13.83 -36.33
N GLU A 86 -1.53 12.72 -35.61
CA GLU A 86 -1.67 12.64 -34.14
C GLU A 86 -0.33 12.77 -33.42
N MET A 87 0.79 12.63 -34.15
CA MET A 87 2.10 12.53 -33.55
C MET A 87 2.45 13.74 -32.69
N LYS A 88 2.13 14.95 -33.17
CA LYS A 88 2.40 16.22 -32.46
C LYS A 88 1.64 16.26 -31.11
N GLU A 89 0.37 15.84 -31.10
CA GLU A 89 -0.43 15.78 -29.88
C GLU A 89 0.09 14.68 -28.96
N TRP A 90 0.46 13.51 -29.51
CA TRP A 90 1.04 12.42 -28.73
C TRP A 90 2.33 12.84 -28.02
N VAL A 91 3.27 13.47 -28.72
CA VAL A 91 4.52 14.00 -28.14
C VAL A 91 4.21 14.98 -27.01
N LEU A 92 3.27 15.91 -27.22
CA LEU A 92 2.86 16.86 -26.18
C LEU A 92 2.34 16.16 -24.94
N TRP A 93 1.42 15.18 -25.08
CA TRP A 93 0.87 14.46 -23.93
C TRP A 93 1.91 13.57 -23.25
N MET A 94 2.79 12.94 -24.02
CA MET A 94 3.88 12.16 -23.46
C MET A 94 4.82 13.00 -22.61
N THR A 95 5.25 14.15 -23.14
CA THR A 95 6.24 15.00 -22.46
C THR A 95 5.67 15.75 -21.27
N THR A 96 4.39 16.17 -21.33
CA THR A 96 3.80 17.07 -20.32
C THR A 96 2.95 16.33 -19.26
N ILE A 97 2.48 15.12 -19.56
CA ILE A 97 1.56 14.39 -18.67
C ILE A 97 2.09 13.01 -18.32
N PHE A 98 2.32 12.15 -19.34
CA PHE A 98 2.60 10.75 -19.05
C PHE A 98 3.99 10.53 -18.47
N MET A 99 5.02 11.16 -19.03
CA MET A 99 6.38 10.99 -18.50
C MET A 99 6.57 11.60 -17.12
N PRO A 100 6.06 12.80 -16.78
CA PRO A 100 6.09 13.27 -15.40
C PRO A 100 5.42 12.32 -14.39
N LEU A 101 4.28 11.71 -14.76
CA LEU A 101 3.64 10.69 -13.92
C LEU A 101 4.47 9.41 -13.82
N ASN A 102 5.11 9.00 -14.92
CA ASN A 102 6.00 7.83 -14.95
C ASN A 102 7.26 8.07 -14.12
N ASP A 103 7.84 9.26 -14.16
CA ASP A 103 9.01 9.62 -13.34
C ASP A 103 8.68 9.56 -11.83
N ILE A 104 7.48 10.00 -11.42
CA ILE A 104 7.02 9.85 -10.04
C ILE A 104 6.97 8.37 -9.65
N ARG A 105 6.38 7.50 -10.48
CA ARG A 105 6.26 6.05 -10.21
C ARG A 105 7.62 5.38 -10.17
N GLU A 106 8.48 5.64 -11.17
CA GLU A 106 9.85 5.11 -11.26
C GLU A 106 10.65 5.49 -10.01
N LYS A 107 10.62 6.77 -9.63
CA LYS A 107 11.30 7.29 -8.44
C LYS A 107 10.83 6.57 -7.17
N VAL A 108 9.51 6.42 -7.00
CA VAL A 108 8.94 5.72 -5.84
C VAL A 108 9.39 4.26 -5.81
N ILE A 109 9.39 3.56 -6.93
CA ILE A 109 9.80 2.16 -7.02
C ILE A 109 11.27 2.01 -6.64
N ILE A 110 12.15 2.85 -7.18
CA ILE A 110 13.59 2.77 -6.94
C ILE A 110 13.96 3.18 -5.51
N GLU A 111 13.48 4.33 -5.05
CA GLU A 111 13.89 4.88 -3.76
C GLU A 111 13.23 4.20 -2.56
N LYS A 112 12.02 3.64 -2.76
CA LYS A 112 11.21 3.06 -1.68
C LYS A 112 11.03 1.55 -1.80
N ALA A 113 11.87 0.87 -2.55
CA ALA A 113 11.83 -0.59 -2.75
C ALA A 113 11.74 -1.39 -1.45
N HIS A 114 12.35 -0.88 -0.37
CA HIS A 114 12.32 -1.50 0.97
C HIS A 114 10.92 -1.54 1.62
N LEU A 115 9.92 -0.85 1.05
CA LEU A 115 8.53 -0.85 1.53
C LEU A 115 7.64 -1.87 0.82
N ILE A 116 8.15 -2.59 -0.16
CA ILE A 116 7.43 -3.66 -0.86
C ILE A 116 6.96 -4.72 0.16
N ILE A 117 5.76 -5.26 -0.06
CA ILE A 117 5.16 -6.23 0.86
C ILE A 117 5.79 -7.60 0.68
N GLU A 118 6.09 -7.96 -0.56
CA GLU A 118 6.64 -9.24 -0.96
C GLU A 118 8.13 -9.35 -0.57
N GLU A 119 8.61 -10.57 -0.36
CA GLU A 119 10.03 -10.84 -0.08
C GLU A 119 10.94 -10.57 -1.28
N ARG A 120 10.38 -10.67 -2.48
CA ARG A 120 11.09 -10.42 -3.73
C ARG A 120 10.41 -9.31 -4.51
N MET A 121 11.22 -8.56 -5.26
CA MET A 121 10.71 -7.53 -6.16
C MET A 121 9.73 -8.14 -7.16
N PRO A 122 8.47 -7.69 -7.22
CA PRO A 122 7.52 -8.13 -8.24
C PRO A 122 7.99 -7.79 -9.64
N GLN A 123 7.92 -8.75 -10.57
CA GLN A 123 8.41 -8.57 -11.93
C GLN A 123 7.73 -7.38 -12.64
N CYS A 124 6.43 -7.18 -12.42
CA CYS A 124 5.70 -6.06 -13.01
C CYS A 124 6.24 -4.67 -12.64
N LEU A 125 6.91 -4.52 -11.48
CA LEU A 125 7.59 -3.28 -11.09
C LEU A 125 8.87 -3.07 -11.89
N LEU A 126 9.65 -4.14 -12.11
CA LEU A 126 10.85 -4.11 -12.97
C LEU A 126 10.49 -3.81 -14.41
N ASP A 127 9.44 -4.46 -14.92
CA ASP A 127 8.95 -4.26 -16.28
C ASP A 127 8.48 -2.81 -16.48
N PHE A 128 7.83 -2.22 -15.45
CA PHE A 128 7.43 -0.83 -15.49
C PHE A 128 8.64 0.12 -15.54
N VAL A 129 9.63 -0.07 -14.69
CA VAL A 129 10.87 0.75 -14.70
C VAL A 129 11.55 0.63 -16.07
N THR A 130 11.64 -0.59 -16.63
CA THR A 130 12.23 -0.83 -17.95
C THR A 130 11.41 -0.12 -19.06
N HIS A 131 10.08 -0.15 -18.98
CA HIS A 131 9.20 0.59 -19.89
C HIS A 131 9.49 2.10 -19.86
N VAL A 132 9.66 2.70 -18.68
CA VAL A 132 9.97 4.11 -18.52
C VAL A 132 11.33 4.45 -19.14
N VAL A 133 12.34 3.64 -18.88
CA VAL A 133 13.68 3.81 -19.47
C VAL A 133 13.61 3.74 -20.99
N GLY A 134 12.84 2.79 -21.55
CA GLY A 134 12.63 2.70 -22.99
C GLY A 134 11.99 3.96 -23.59
N TYR A 135 11.03 4.57 -22.90
CA TYR A 135 10.45 5.84 -23.35
C TYR A 135 11.40 7.01 -23.26
N LYS A 136 12.29 7.07 -22.26
CA LYS A 136 13.32 8.13 -22.19
C LYS A 136 14.21 8.11 -23.42
N ALA A 137 14.56 6.94 -23.95
CA ALA A 137 15.32 6.80 -25.18
C ALA A 137 14.55 7.33 -26.41
N VAL A 138 13.27 6.99 -26.53
CA VAL A 138 12.40 7.49 -27.61
C VAL A 138 12.25 9.01 -27.55
N MET A 139 12.06 9.55 -26.34
CA MET A 139 11.93 11.02 -26.17
C MET A 139 13.22 11.76 -26.51
N ALA A 140 14.39 11.17 -26.25
CA ALA A 140 15.66 11.75 -26.68
C ALA A 140 15.72 11.89 -28.21
N LYS A 141 15.28 10.88 -28.97
CA LYS A 141 15.16 10.96 -30.44
C LYS A 141 14.18 12.04 -30.89
N TRP A 142 13.02 12.15 -30.23
CA TRP A 142 12.05 13.22 -30.54
C TRP A 142 12.62 14.63 -30.33
N ALA A 143 13.47 14.81 -29.31
CA ALA A 143 14.14 16.07 -29.06
C ALA A 143 15.12 16.46 -30.20
N GLU A 144 15.64 15.47 -30.92
CA GLU A 144 16.47 15.65 -32.12
C GLU A 144 15.65 15.76 -33.42
N GLY A 145 14.31 15.72 -33.33
CA GLY A 145 13.41 15.79 -34.47
C GLY A 145 13.19 14.45 -35.18
N GLU A 146 13.65 13.33 -34.58
CA GLU A 146 13.45 11.98 -35.13
C GLU A 146 12.17 11.34 -34.56
N TYR A 147 11.13 11.22 -35.40
CA TYR A 147 9.81 10.72 -35.03
C TYR A 147 9.49 9.33 -35.60
N THR A 148 10.50 8.59 -36.04
CA THR A 148 10.34 7.22 -36.58
C THR A 148 9.77 6.27 -35.56
N GLU A 149 10.21 6.37 -34.30
CA GLU A 149 9.66 5.62 -33.18
C GLU A 149 8.56 6.42 -32.49
N ARG A 150 7.31 5.96 -32.60
CA ARG A 150 6.15 6.64 -32.01
C ARG A 150 5.84 6.16 -30.58
N ARG A 151 6.30 4.98 -30.23
CA ARG A 151 6.18 4.36 -28.91
C ARG A 151 7.46 3.63 -28.57
N SER A 152 7.70 3.41 -27.29
CA SER A 152 8.78 2.53 -26.86
C SER A 152 8.53 1.10 -27.36
N THR A 153 9.58 0.40 -27.75
CA THR A 153 9.57 -1.03 -28.05
C THR A 153 9.25 -1.86 -26.80
N ILE A 154 9.52 -1.30 -25.62
CA ILE A 154 9.17 -1.90 -24.32
C ILE A 154 7.73 -1.48 -23.97
N GLY A 155 6.78 -2.41 -24.15
CA GLY A 155 5.37 -2.16 -23.94
C GLY A 155 5.01 -1.82 -22.49
N TRP A 156 3.81 -1.27 -22.29
CA TRP A 156 3.25 -1.07 -20.97
C TRP A 156 2.94 -2.42 -20.31
N PRO A 157 3.41 -2.68 -19.08
CA PRO A 157 3.10 -3.93 -18.36
C PRO A 157 1.69 -3.84 -17.74
N PRO A 158 0.69 -4.58 -18.25
CA PRO A 158 -0.68 -4.50 -17.75
C PRO A 158 -0.81 -4.99 -16.30
N GLU A 159 0.05 -5.88 -15.87
CA GLU A 159 0.10 -6.42 -14.51
C GLU A 159 0.49 -5.36 -13.48
N PHE A 160 1.17 -4.29 -13.89
CA PHE A 160 1.57 -3.20 -13.00
C PHE A 160 0.36 -2.51 -12.35
N ASP A 161 -0.61 -2.10 -13.14
CA ASP A 161 -1.80 -1.43 -12.61
C ASP A 161 -2.63 -2.36 -11.73
N VAL A 162 -2.75 -3.63 -12.11
CA VAL A 162 -3.44 -4.65 -11.32
C VAL A 162 -2.75 -4.84 -9.96
N TYR A 163 -1.43 -4.96 -9.96
CA TYR A 163 -0.63 -5.09 -8.74
C TYR A 163 -0.81 -3.90 -7.81
N VAL A 164 -0.65 -2.68 -8.33
CA VAL A 164 -0.75 -1.44 -7.55
C VAL A 164 -2.14 -1.29 -6.91
N LYS A 165 -3.21 -1.48 -7.69
CA LYS A 165 -4.59 -1.38 -7.21
C LYS A 165 -4.90 -2.40 -6.12
N ARG A 166 -4.53 -3.66 -6.34
CA ARG A 166 -4.73 -4.75 -5.38
C ARG A 166 -3.97 -4.50 -4.07
N SER A 167 -2.70 -4.14 -4.16
CA SER A 167 -1.84 -3.94 -2.98
C SER A 167 -2.29 -2.72 -2.16
N TYR A 168 -2.66 -1.61 -2.83
CA TYR A 168 -3.23 -0.44 -2.17
C TYR A 168 -4.53 -0.78 -1.44
N ALA A 169 -5.46 -1.48 -2.10
CA ALA A 169 -6.73 -1.88 -1.49
C ALA A 169 -6.52 -2.81 -0.28
N ALA A 170 -5.62 -3.77 -0.37
CA ALA A 170 -5.28 -4.68 0.72
C ALA A 170 -4.72 -3.93 1.94
N LEU A 171 -3.78 -3.01 1.72
CA LEU A 171 -3.23 -2.18 2.80
C LEU A 171 -4.27 -1.24 3.42
N LYS A 172 -5.19 -0.70 2.63
CA LYS A 172 -6.32 0.11 3.15
C LYS A 172 -7.25 -0.72 4.03
N ALA A 173 -7.56 -1.94 3.62
CA ALA A 173 -8.37 -2.86 4.42
C ALA A 173 -7.66 -3.23 5.73
N GLU A 174 -6.35 -3.51 5.67
CA GLU A 174 -5.53 -3.80 6.85
C GLU A 174 -5.47 -2.59 7.81
N GLN A 175 -5.25 -1.38 7.29
CA GLN A 175 -5.28 -0.13 8.05
C GLN A 175 -6.62 0.01 8.81
N THR A 176 -7.72 -0.15 8.10
CA THR A 176 -9.08 -0.07 8.67
C THR A 176 -9.27 -1.11 9.77
N SER A 177 -8.88 -2.36 9.54
CA SER A 177 -8.94 -3.42 10.55
C SER A 177 -8.12 -3.07 11.79
N LEU A 178 -6.90 -2.56 11.62
CA LEU A 178 -6.04 -2.15 12.73
C LEU A 178 -6.62 -0.96 13.51
N LEU A 179 -7.30 -0.04 12.87
CA LEU A 179 -7.95 1.10 13.53
C LEU A 179 -9.19 0.69 14.32
N HIS A 180 -10.03 -0.18 13.79
CA HIS A 180 -11.34 -0.51 14.37
C HIS A 180 -11.34 -1.71 15.32
N SER A 181 -10.32 -2.57 15.31
CA SER A 181 -10.30 -3.81 16.12
C SER A 181 -10.28 -3.60 17.65
N GLY A 182 -10.09 -2.37 18.13
CA GLY A 182 -10.11 -2.05 19.57
C GLY A 182 -11.47 -1.52 20.08
N THR A 183 -12.10 -0.66 19.30
CA THR A 183 -13.33 0.03 19.71
C THR A 183 -14.59 -0.68 19.26
N TRP A 184 -14.58 -1.28 18.08
CA TRP A 184 -15.75 -1.90 17.47
C TRP A 184 -16.17 -3.21 18.17
N ARG A 185 -15.22 -4.03 18.63
CA ARG A 185 -15.53 -5.24 19.43
C ARG A 185 -16.12 -4.89 20.79
N LEU A 186 -15.64 -3.83 21.44
CA LEU A 186 -16.22 -3.36 22.71
C LEU A 186 -17.61 -2.76 22.48
N TYR A 187 -17.77 -1.93 21.45
CA TYR A 187 -19.05 -1.31 21.11
C TYR A 187 -20.11 -2.36 20.76
N HIS A 188 -19.79 -3.35 19.91
CA HIS A 188 -20.73 -4.44 19.56
C HIS A 188 -21.04 -5.35 20.75
N ARG A 189 -20.09 -5.60 21.64
CA ARG A 189 -20.32 -6.38 22.87
C ARG A 189 -21.21 -5.64 23.86
N LEU A 190 -21.04 -4.34 23.99
CA LEU A 190 -21.79 -3.51 24.95
C LEU A 190 -23.20 -3.14 24.45
N PHE A 191 -23.38 -2.95 23.16
CA PHE A 191 -24.61 -2.41 22.61
C PHE A 191 -25.45 -3.37 21.77
N HIS A 192 -24.89 -4.51 21.32
CA HIS A 192 -25.60 -5.52 20.51
C HIS A 192 -25.57 -6.93 21.12
N GLY A 193 -25.03 -7.08 22.33
CA GLY A 193 -24.98 -8.35 23.07
C GLY A 193 -26.28 -8.74 23.80
N LYS A 194 -27.41 -8.06 23.56
CA LYS A 194 -28.74 -8.42 24.10
C LYS A 194 -29.79 -8.33 23.00
N ALA A 195 -29.84 -9.33 22.16
CA ALA A 195 -31.02 -9.69 21.41
C ALA A 195 -31.04 -11.21 21.28
N LYS A 196 -31.58 -11.87 22.30
CA LYS A 196 -32.24 -13.17 22.25
C LYS A 196 -33.46 -13.07 23.13
#